data_4527b8ff16180e978609fcc39f3f703e
#
_entry.id   4527b8ff16180e978609fcc39f3f703e
#
_cell.length_a   1.000
_cell.length_b   1.000
_cell.length_c   1.000
_cell.angle_alpha   90.00
_cell.angle_beta   90.00
_cell.angle_gamma   90.00
#
_symmetry.space_group_name_H-M   'P 1'
#
loop_
_entity.id
_entity.type
_entity.pdbx_description
1 polymer ?
#
loop_
_entity_poly.entity_id
_entity_poly.type
_entity_poly.pdbx_seq_one_letter_code
_entity_poly.pdbx_strand_id
1 'polypeptide(L)' 'MKQFKAITECPKCGGVELGKGKHHGYAVMHPTNKMSFGSEVEYILCTDCGYIIESYVKKPEKFKGTL' A
#
# COMPACT_ATOMS: atom_id res chain seq x y z
N MET A 1 12.14 -6.47 5.03
CA MET A 1 10.86 -5.88 4.81
C MET A 1 10.07 -5.66 6.08
N LYS A 2 9.55 -4.49 6.19
CA LYS A 2 8.84 -4.11 7.38
C LYS A 2 7.46 -4.74 7.41
N GLN A 3 7.04 -5.17 8.57
CA GLN A 3 5.72 -5.74 8.73
C GLN A 3 4.77 -4.70 9.27
N PHE A 4 3.53 -4.77 8.83
CA PHE A 4 2.50 -3.96 9.43
C PHE A 4 2.18 -4.49 10.80
N LYS A 5 1.79 -3.60 11.68
CA LYS A 5 1.23 -4.03 12.94
C LYS A 5 -0.08 -4.74 12.68
N ALA A 6 -0.47 -5.60 13.59
CA ALA A 6 -1.76 -6.25 13.49
C ALA A 6 -2.86 -5.19 13.57
N ILE A 7 -3.70 -5.14 12.55
CA ILE A 7 -4.79 -4.19 12.49
C ILE A 7 -6.07 -4.97 12.69
N THR A 8 -6.82 -4.64 13.73
CA THR A 8 -8.02 -5.39 14.06
C THR A 8 -9.29 -4.63 13.76
N GLU A 9 -9.20 -3.32 13.61
CA GLU A 9 -10.40 -2.54 13.29
C GLU A 9 -10.00 -1.24 12.62
N CYS A 10 -10.96 -0.68 11.92
CA CYS A 10 -10.76 0.59 11.22
C CYS A 10 -10.71 1.73 12.22
N PRO A 11 -9.70 2.58 12.19
CA PRO A 11 -9.62 3.70 13.12
C PRO A 11 -10.62 4.80 12.83
N LYS A 12 -11.28 4.76 11.68
CA LYS A 12 -12.26 5.79 11.33
C LYS A 12 -13.68 5.41 11.76
N CYS A 13 -14.10 4.18 11.44
CA CYS A 13 -15.48 3.81 11.68
C CYS A 13 -15.63 2.64 12.65
N GLY A 14 -14.53 2.04 13.08
CA GLY A 14 -14.59 0.93 13.99
C GLY A 14 -14.98 -0.39 13.38
N GLY A 15 -15.12 -0.44 12.06
CA GLY A 15 -15.48 -1.68 11.39
C GLY A 15 -14.37 -2.70 11.53
N VAL A 16 -14.75 -3.98 11.58
CA VAL A 16 -13.76 -5.05 11.75
C VAL A 16 -13.59 -5.89 10.50
N GLU A 17 -14.35 -5.62 9.47
CA GLU A 17 -14.21 -6.31 8.20
C GLU A 17 -13.18 -5.59 7.36
N LEU A 18 -11.95 -6.07 7.37
CA LEU A 18 -10.87 -5.42 6.65
C LEU A 18 -10.54 -6.22 5.42
N GLY A 19 -10.06 -5.54 4.40
CA GLY A 19 -9.71 -6.17 3.15
C GLY A 19 -8.35 -5.75 2.69
N LYS A 20 -7.90 -6.39 1.62
CA LYS A 20 -6.60 -6.14 1.05
C LYS A 20 -6.74 -5.94 -0.45
N GLY A 21 -6.10 -4.93 -0.96
CA GLY A 21 -6.10 -4.67 -2.39
C GLY A 21 -4.72 -4.32 -2.85
N LYS A 22 -4.52 -4.27 -4.15
CA LYS A 22 -3.23 -3.87 -4.67
C LYS A 22 -3.37 -3.30 -6.07
N HIS A 23 -2.40 -2.47 -6.42
CA HIS A 23 -2.24 -1.98 -7.78
C HIS A 23 -1.11 -2.73 -8.43
N HIS A 24 -1.34 -3.19 -9.66
CA HIS A 24 -0.30 -3.87 -10.41
C HIS A 24 -0.51 -3.57 -11.88
N GLY A 25 0.33 -4.15 -12.74
CA GLY A 25 0.24 -3.86 -14.15
C GLY A 25 0.64 -2.43 -14.43
N TYR A 26 -0.21 -1.69 -15.11
CA TYR A 26 0.09 -0.29 -15.43
C TYR A 26 -0.13 0.66 -14.27
N ALA A 27 -0.73 0.19 -13.21
CA ALA A 27 -1.05 1.04 -12.07
C ALA A 27 0.00 0.97 -10.96
N VAL A 28 1.23 0.64 -11.32
CA VAL A 28 2.32 0.57 -10.35
C VAL A 28 2.88 1.96 -10.08
N MET A 29 3.59 2.08 -8.97
CA MET A 29 4.27 3.32 -8.62
C MET A 29 5.67 3.32 -9.19
N HIS A 30 6.05 4.40 -9.85
CA HIS A 30 7.35 4.53 -10.48
C HIS A 30 8.25 5.47 -9.71
N PRO A 31 9.56 5.18 -9.63
CA PRO A 31 10.49 6.15 -9.04
C PRO A 31 10.56 7.40 -9.91
N THR A 32 10.74 8.55 -9.27
CA THR A 32 10.64 9.82 -9.99
C THR A 32 11.85 10.12 -10.87
N ASN A 33 13.01 9.67 -10.49
CA ASN A 33 14.25 10.05 -11.19
C ASN A 33 14.91 8.91 -11.92
N LYS A 34 14.23 7.81 -12.08
CA LYS A 34 14.87 6.62 -12.64
C LYS A 34 13.96 5.94 -13.61
N MET A 35 14.56 5.27 -14.58
CA MET A 35 13.82 4.35 -15.41
C MET A 35 13.68 3.05 -14.65
N SER A 36 12.46 2.59 -14.50
CA SER A 36 12.20 1.38 -13.76
C SER A 36 10.82 0.87 -14.12
N PHE A 37 10.62 -0.42 -13.94
CA PHE A 37 9.28 -0.99 -14.11
C PHE A 37 8.34 -0.62 -12.97
N GLY A 38 8.88 -0.01 -11.93
CA GLY A 38 8.04 0.39 -10.82
C GLY A 38 7.80 -0.74 -9.85
N SER A 39 6.89 -0.52 -8.93
CA SER A 39 6.59 -1.49 -7.90
C SER A 39 5.10 -1.54 -7.66
N GLU A 40 4.60 -2.73 -7.38
CA GLU A 40 3.21 -2.88 -6.96
C GLU A 40 3.03 -2.22 -5.61
N VAL A 41 1.83 -1.72 -5.38
CA VAL A 41 1.46 -1.10 -4.11
C VAL A 41 0.33 -1.90 -3.52
N GLU A 42 0.44 -2.24 -2.24
CA GLU A 42 -0.59 -2.99 -1.54
C GLU A 42 -1.25 -2.11 -0.50
N TYR A 43 -2.52 -2.41 -0.23
CA TYR A 43 -3.32 -1.62 0.67
C TYR A 43 -4.09 -2.52 1.63
N ILE A 44 -4.28 -2.02 2.85
CA ILE A 44 -5.23 -2.62 3.77
C ILE A 44 -6.31 -1.57 4.00
N LEU A 45 -7.54 -1.95 3.81
CA LEU A 45 -8.64 -1.01 3.84
C LEU A 45 -9.83 -1.58 4.61
N CYS A 46 -10.68 -0.68 5.02
CA CYS A 46 -11.91 -1.04 5.67
C CYS A 46 -12.97 -1.28 4.62
N THR A 47 -13.61 -2.45 4.65
CA THR A 47 -14.62 -2.75 3.66
C THR A 47 -15.97 -2.11 3.98
N ASP A 48 -16.13 -1.57 5.19
CA ASP A 48 -17.35 -0.89 5.55
C ASP A 48 -17.40 0.55 5.08
N CYS A 49 -16.30 1.28 5.25
CA CYS A 49 -16.31 2.70 4.89
C CYS A 49 -15.31 3.06 3.80
N GLY A 50 -14.44 2.15 3.40
CA GLY A 50 -13.50 2.40 2.33
C GLY A 50 -12.22 3.11 2.73
N TYR A 51 -12.02 3.34 4.00
CA TYR A 51 -10.81 4.03 4.46
C TYR A 51 -9.59 3.15 4.26
N ILE A 52 -8.57 3.69 3.60
CA ILE A 52 -7.32 2.97 3.41
C ILE A 52 -6.49 3.16 4.67
N ILE A 53 -6.28 2.06 5.40
CA ILE A 53 -5.63 2.13 6.70
C ILE A 53 -4.13 2.18 6.55
N GLU A 54 -3.59 1.33 5.68
CA GLU A 54 -2.16 1.29 5.44
C GLU A 54 -1.88 0.96 4.00
N SER A 55 -0.71 1.42 3.54
CA SER A 55 -0.29 1.09 2.18
C SER A 55 1.23 0.96 2.18
N TYR A 56 1.75 0.15 1.27
CA TYR A 56 3.18 0.02 1.13
C TYR A 56 3.52 -0.51 -0.25
N VAL A 57 4.74 -0.19 -0.69
CA VAL A 57 5.25 -0.69 -1.96
C VAL A 57 5.95 -2.02 -1.73
N LYS A 58 5.82 -2.91 -2.70
CA LYS A 58 6.40 -4.24 -2.58
C LYS A 58 7.93 -4.21 -2.67
N LYS A 59 8.46 -3.34 -3.49
CA LYS A 59 9.90 -3.27 -3.72
C LYS A 59 10.42 -1.87 -3.47
N PRO A 60 10.49 -1.46 -2.20
CA PRO A 60 10.88 -0.08 -1.88
C PRO A 60 12.30 0.26 -2.27
N GLU A 61 13.16 -0.73 -2.46
CA GLU A 61 14.54 -0.46 -2.85
C GLU A 61 14.64 0.22 -4.21
N LYS A 62 13.60 0.11 -5.03
CA LYS A 62 13.60 0.78 -6.33
C LYS A 62 13.52 2.28 -6.22
N PHE A 63 13.16 2.78 -5.04
CA PHE A 63 12.93 4.21 -4.84
C PHE A 63 14.09 4.90 -4.14
N LYS A 64 15.16 4.18 -3.88
CA LYS A 64 16.34 4.80 -3.25
C LYS A 64 16.94 5.82 -4.19
N GLY A 65 17.36 6.95 -3.60
CA GLY A 65 17.99 8.00 -4.36
C GLY A 65 17.05 8.92 -5.09
N THR A 66 15.75 8.83 -4.84
CA THR A 66 14.78 9.69 -5.53
C THR A 66 14.51 10.99 -4.79
N LEU A 67 14.99 11.11 -3.57
CA LEU A 67 14.82 12.35 -2.81
C LEU A 67 16.07 13.21 -2.88
#